data_89f3f590a879348fc904d011999ad684
#
_entry.id   89f3f590a879348fc904d011999ad684
#
_cell.length_a   1.000
_cell.length_b   1.000
_cell.length_c   1.000
_cell.angle_alpha   90.00
_cell.angle_beta   90.00
_cell.angle_gamma   90.00
#
_symmetry.space_group_name_H-M   'P 1'
#
loop_
_entity.id
_entity.type
_entity.pdbx_description
1 polymer ?
#
loop_
_entity_poly.entity_id
_entity_poly.type
_entity_poly.pdbx_seq_one_letter_code
_entity_poly.pdbx_strand_id
1 'polypeptide(L)'
;MCQCLTKFNVQWPRFKHLWYSDVTFFLFIKENAGKSWWFRNISLYLQLKILKAENMDLTHNIIEYVNCCVGAFANRFKLSSADSYAYLRRFKGIDFLVDCYAAEHTLSIEDAVEDIAILCQKNGGRLGC
;
A
#
# COMPACT_ATOMS: atom_id res chain seq x y z
N MET A 1 14.10 -11.04 16.56
CA MET A 1 12.88 -11.83 16.66
C MET A 1 13.03 -13.32 16.39
N CYS A 2 14.23 -13.84 16.42
CA CYS A 2 14.50 -15.28 16.25
C CYS A 2 14.71 -16.05 17.56
N GLN A 3 14.48 -15.44 18.71
CA GLN A 3 14.78 -16.08 20.00
C GLN A 3 13.72 -17.06 20.51
N CYS A 4 12.50 -17.07 19.94
CA CYS A 4 11.49 -18.04 20.35
C CYS A 4 11.61 -19.43 19.67
N LEU A 5 12.45 -19.54 18.64
CA LEU A 5 12.65 -20.80 17.89
C LEU A 5 13.80 -21.66 18.45
N THR A 6 14.62 -21.11 19.35
CA THR A 6 15.77 -21.81 19.91
C THR A 6 15.46 -22.66 21.16
N LYS A 7 14.22 -22.61 21.67
CA LYS A 7 13.81 -23.41 22.85
C LYS A 7 13.27 -24.80 22.53
N PHE A 8 13.01 -25.08 21.28
CA PHE A 8 12.64 -26.43 20.87
C PHE A 8 13.83 -27.05 20.12
N ASN A 9 14.46 -27.99 20.78
CA ASN A 9 15.55 -28.81 20.25
C ASN A 9 15.02 -29.75 19.14
N VAL A 10 14.52 -29.19 18.06
CA VAL A 10 14.11 -29.88 16.86
C VAL A 10 15.23 -29.71 15.86
N GLN A 11 15.89 -30.79 15.56
CA GLN A 11 16.97 -30.92 14.60
C GLN A 11 16.48 -30.49 13.20
N TRP A 12 16.82 -29.27 12.77
CA TRP A 12 16.33 -28.58 11.55
C TRP A 12 17.24 -28.68 10.30
N PRO A 13 18.15 -29.65 10.08
CA PRO A 13 19.01 -29.62 8.91
C PRO A 13 18.30 -29.88 7.58
N ARG A 14 17.11 -30.52 7.59
CA ARG A 14 16.39 -30.89 6.34
C ARG A 14 15.40 -29.85 5.81
N PHE A 15 15.03 -28.84 6.59
CA PHE A 15 13.95 -27.91 6.23
C PHE A 15 14.42 -26.56 5.75
N LYS A 16 15.73 -26.26 5.72
CA LYS A 16 16.26 -24.98 5.20
C LYS A 16 15.95 -24.75 3.73
N HIS A 17 15.76 -25.81 2.94
CA HIS A 17 15.42 -25.69 1.51
C HIS A 17 13.92 -25.57 1.22
N LEU A 18 13.05 -25.86 2.18
CA LEU A 18 11.59 -25.80 2.02
C LEU A 18 11.01 -24.40 2.20
N TRP A 19 11.80 -23.46 2.70
CA TRP A 19 11.39 -22.06 2.86
C TRP A 19 11.34 -21.28 1.54
N TYR A 20 11.78 -21.87 0.45
CA TYR A 20 11.90 -21.19 -0.84
C TYR A 20 10.72 -21.43 -1.81
N SER A 21 9.79 -22.33 -1.47
CA SER A 21 8.57 -22.48 -2.26
C SER A 21 7.35 -22.47 -1.34
N ASP A 22 6.66 -21.36 -1.33
CA ASP A 22 5.45 -21.12 -0.52
C ASP A 22 4.36 -22.20 -0.69
N VAL A 23 4.34 -22.88 -1.83
CA VAL A 23 3.32 -23.88 -2.19
C VAL A 23 3.55 -25.22 -1.49
N THR A 24 4.78 -25.69 -1.37
CA THR A 24 5.10 -26.98 -0.71
C THR A 24 4.95 -26.89 0.79
N PHE A 25 5.22 -25.73 1.37
CA PHE A 25 5.00 -25.47 2.80
C PHE A 25 3.51 -25.41 3.12
N PHE A 26 2.71 -24.81 2.23
CA PHE A 26 1.26 -24.75 2.38
C PHE A 26 0.60 -26.13 2.29
N LEU A 27 1.07 -27.01 1.39
CA LEU A 27 0.60 -28.39 1.27
C LEU A 27 0.97 -29.22 2.49
N PHE A 28 2.17 -29.06 3.03
CA PHE A 28 2.61 -29.75 4.25
C PHE A 28 1.77 -29.34 5.47
N ILE A 29 1.40 -28.07 5.58
CA ILE A 29 0.50 -27.57 6.63
C ILE A 29 -0.88 -28.19 6.49
N LYS A 30 -1.43 -28.30 5.28
CA LYS A 30 -2.78 -28.80 5.03
C LYS A 30 -2.95 -30.27 5.44
N GLU A 31 -1.94 -31.09 5.25
CA GLU A 31 -1.95 -32.51 5.64
C GLU A 31 -1.85 -32.72 7.15
N ASN A 32 -1.22 -31.82 7.89
CA ASN A 32 -0.98 -31.95 9.32
C ASN A 32 -1.85 -31.04 10.20
N ALA A 33 -2.85 -30.37 9.64
CA ALA A 33 -3.64 -29.32 10.29
C ALA A 33 -4.48 -29.75 11.51
N GLY A 34 -4.46 -31.01 11.89
CA GLY A 34 -5.30 -31.54 12.95
C GLY A 34 -4.67 -31.66 14.35
N LYS A 35 -3.40 -31.36 14.54
CA LYS A 35 -2.69 -31.89 15.72
C LYS A 35 -1.89 -30.94 16.59
N SER A 36 -1.79 -29.62 16.35
CA SER A 36 -0.94 -28.82 17.22
C SER A 36 -1.32 -27.34 17.29
N TRP A 37 -1.26 -26.77 18.49
CA TRP A 37 -1.21 -25.35 18.84
C TRP A 37 -0.26 -24.54 17.94
N TRP A 38 0.77 -25.14 17.44
CA TRP A 38 1.76 -24.61 16.51
C TRP A 38 1.15 -24.17 15.17
N PHE A 39 0.18 -24.91 14.62
CA PHE A 39 -0.50 -24.55 13.36
C PHE A 39 -1.37 -23.31 13.48
N ARG A 40 -1.99 -23.05 14.63
CA ARG A 40 -2.78 -21.84 14.84
C ARG A 40 -1.91 -20.58 14.78
N ASN A 41 -0.70 -20.65 15.32
CA ASN A 41 0.24 -19.52 15.31
C ASN A 41 0.83 -19.28 13.91
N ILE A 42 1.10 -20.32 13.14
CA ILE A 42 1.56 -20.18 11.75
C ILE A 42 0.47 -19.61 10.85
N SER A 43 -0.77 -20.07 11.01
CA SER A 43 -1.90 -19.54 10.24
C SER A 43 -2.10 -18.05 10.50
N LEU A 44 -2.02 -17.61 11.76
CA LEU A 44 -2.07 -16.19 12.12
C LEU A 44 -0.88 -15.40 11.55
N TYR A 45 0.32 -15.96 11.59
CA TYR A 45 1.51 -15.30 11.04
C TYR A 45 1.42 -15.12 9.52
N LEU A 46 0.96 -16.15 8.80
CA LEU A 46 0.74 -16.07 7.35
C LEU A 46 -0.36 -15.08 7.00
N GLN A 47 -1.44 -15.04 7.77
CA GLN A 47 -2.52 -14.08 7.59
C GLN A 47 -2.07 -12.64 7.80
N LEU A 48 -1.25 -12.39 8.83
CA LEU A 48 -0.62 -11.09 9.08
C LEU A 48 0.37 -10.69 7.97
N LYS A 49 1.10 -11.65 7.43
CA LYS A 49 2.04 -11.42 6.33
C LYS A 49 1.31 -11.07 5.03
N ILE A 50 0.21 -11.75 4.72
CA ILE A 50 -0.64 -11.47 3.55
C ILE A 50 -1.26 -10.08 3.68
N LEU A 51 -1.87 -9.75 4.83
CA LEU A 51 -2.45 -8.42 5.09
C LEU A 51 -1.41 -7.30 4.96
N LYS A 52 -0.17 -7.55 5.38
CA LYS A 52 0.92 -6.57 5.22
C LYS A 52 1.34 -6.39 3.76
N ALA A 53 1.34 -7.46 2.97
CA ALA A 53 1.64 -7.40 1.54
C ALA A 53 0.55 -6.63 0.77
N GLU A 54 -0.74 -6.90 1.03
CA GLU A 54 -1.86 -6.19 0.43
C GLU A 54 -1.84 -4.69 0.77
N ASN A 55 -1.48 -4.33 2.01
CA ASN A 55 -1.32 -2.93 2.40
C ASN A 55 -0.15 -2.24 1.70
N MET A 56 0.93 -2.96 1.40
CA MET A 56 2.07 -2.41 0.64
C MET A 56 1.69 -2.14 -0.82
N ASP A 57 0.96 -3.04 -1.46
CA ASP A 57 0.48 -2.84 -2.83
C ASP A 57 -0.50 -1.67 -2.92
N LEU A 58 -1.42 -1.55 -1.98
CA LEU A 58 -2.34 -0.41 -1.92
C LEU A 58 -1.60 0.90 -1.74
N THR A 59 -0.60 0.95 -0.85
CA THR A 59 0.21 2.16 -0.64
C THR A 59 0.97 2.55 -1.89
N HIS A 60 1.54 1.58 -2.62
CA HIS A 60 2.23 1.81 -3.87
C HIS A 60 1.28 2.41 -4.93
N ASN A 61 0.11 1.82 -5.11
CA ASN A 61 -0.90 2.30 -6.04
C ASN A 61 -1.36 3.73 -5.72
N ILE A 62 -1.55 4.06 -4.45
CA ILE A 62 -1.89 5.43 -4.02
C ILE A 62 -0.77 6.40 -4.39
N ILE A 63 0.49 6.05 -4.16
CA ILE A 63 1.64 6.91 -4.50
C ILE A 63 1.72 7.15 -6.00
N GLU A 64 1.55 6.11 -6.81
CA GLU A 64 1.55 6.24 -8.27
C GLU A 64 0.40 7.14 -8.74
N TYR A 65 -0.80 6.93 -8.23
CA TYR A 65 -1.97 7.74 -8.56
C TYR A 65 -1.77 9.21 -8.20
N VAL A 66 -1.30 9.50 -6.99
CA VAL A 66 -0.99 10.88 -6.55
C VAL A 66 0.05 11.52 -7.47
N ASN A 67 1.10 10.79 -7.86
CA ASN A 67 2.12 11.31 -8.78
C ASN A 67 1.54 11.64 -10.17
N CYS A 68 0.65 10.79 -10.69
CA CYS A 68 -0.05 11.06 -11.95
C CYS A 68 -0.91 12.32 -11.84
N CYS A 69 -1.68 12.48 -10.77
CA CYS A 69 -2.51 13.66 -10.54
C CYS A 69 -1.68 14.93 -10.39
N VAL A 70 -0.55 14.89 -9.67
CA VAL A 70 0.37 16.03 -9.54
C VAL A 70 0.96 16.42 -10.90
N GLY A 71 1.36 15.44 -11.72
CA GLY A 71 1.87 15.69 -13.06
C GLY A 71 0.81 16.30 -14.00
N ALA A 72 -0.40 15.78 -13.99
CA ALA A 72 -1.51 16.30 -14.77
C ALA A 72 -1.91 17.72 -14.32
N PHE A 73 -1.93 17.99 -13.02
CA PHE A 73 -2.16 19.29 -12.44
C PHE A 73 -1.08 20.29 -12.87
N ALA A 74 0.20 19.90 -12.83
CA ALA A 74 1.32 20.69 -13.29
C ALA A 74 1.16 21.10 -14.77
N ASN A 75 0.81 20.15 -15.62
CA ASN A 75 0.58 20.40 -17.05
C ASN A 75 -0.59 21.36 -17.29
N ARG A 76 -1.72 21.16 -16.60
CA ARG A 76 -2.92 21.99 -16.77
C ARG A 76 -2.70 23.43 -16.35
N PHE A 77 -1.99 23.66 -15.24
CA PHE A 77 -1.75 25.00 -14.69
C PHE A 77 -0.38 25.58 -15.03
N LYS A 78 0.39 24.90 -15.90
CA LYS A 78 1.74 25.32 -16.36
C LYS A 78 2.70 25.57 -15.20
N LEU A 79 2.64 24.73 -14.19
CA LEU A 79 3.52 24.75 -13.03
C LEU A 79 4.62 23.70 -13.17
N SER A 80 5.69 23.84 -12.39
CA SER A 80 6.61 22.72 -12.19
C SER A 80 5.95 21.63 -11.32
N SER A 81 6.41 20.38 -11.44
CA SER A 81 5.90 19.29 -10.59
C SER A 81 6.14 19.58 -9.10
N ALA A 82 7.27 20.21 -8.77
CA ALA A 82 7.60 20.61 -7.40
C ALA A 82 6.63 21.68 -6.86
N ASP A 83 6.34 22.71 -7.64
CA ASP A 83 5.42 23.79 -7.26
C ASP A 83 4.00 23.26 -7.15
N SER A 84 3.59 22.38 -8.06
CA SER A 84 2.28 21.72 -8.03
C SER A 84 2.11 20.88 -6.76
N TYR A 85 3.10 20.07 -6.44
CA TYR A 85 3.09 19.28 -5.20
C TYR A 85 3.02 20.19 -3.96
N ALA A 86 3.85 21.23 -3.89
CA ALA A 86 3.86 22.18 -2.77
C ALA A 86 2.51 22.90 -2.63
N TYR A 87 1.91 23.32 -3.75
CA TYR A 87 0.59 23.95 -3.78
C TYR A 87 -0.49 22.98 -3.28
N LEU A 88 -0.56 21.78 -3.86
CA LEU A 88 -1.57 20.79 -3.50
C LEU A 88 -1.44 20.35 -2.03
N ARG A 89 -0.22 20.21 -1.52
CA ARG A 89 0.01 19.89 -0.11
C ARG A 89 -0.46 21.02 0.80
N ARG A 90 -0.18 22.28 0.44
CA ARG A 90 -0.58 23.45 1.24
C ARG A 90 -2.08 23.60 1.35
N PHE A 91 -2.82 23.31 0.28
CA PHE A 91 -4.28 23.48 0.20
C PHE A 91 -5.06 22.18 0.33
N LYS A 92 -4.46 21.16 0.92
CA LYS A 92 -5.12 19.86 1.24
C LYS A 92 -5.50 19.01 0.02
N GLY A 93 -5.00 19.31 -1.16
CA GLY A 93 -5.24 18.50 -2.36
C GLY A 93 -4.63 17.10 -2.27
N ILE A 94 -3.41 16.97 -1.73
CA ILE A 94 -2.75 15.65 -1.55
C ILE A 94 -3.51 14.81 -0.53
N ASP A 95 -3.89 15.40 0.62
CA ASP A 95 -4.64 14.70 1.66
C ASP A 95 -5.97 14.16 1.09
N PHE A 96 -6.68 14.97 0.29
CA PHE A 96 -7.91 14.56 -0.38
C PHE A 96 -7.70 13.36 -1.31
N LEU A 97 -6.67 13.36 -2.16
CA LEU A 97 -6.38 12.25 -3.06
C LEU A 97 -6.08 10.94 -2.32
N VAL A 98 -5.41 11.02 -1.18
CA VAL A 98 -5.12 9.85 -0.36
C VAL A 98 -6.36 9.34 0.35
N ASP A 99 -7.13 10.24 0.98
CA ASP A 99 -8.31 9.89 1.77
C ASP A 99 -9.47 9.38 0.89
N CYS A 100 -9.63 9.96 -0.31
CA CYS A 100 -10.68 9.63 -1.26
C CYS A 100 -10.22 8.69 -2.38
N TYR A 101 -9.03 8.09 -2.27
CA TYR A 101 -8.44 7.24 -3.30
C TYR A 101 -9.41 6.20 -3.86
N ALA A 102 -10.18 5.54 -3.00
CA ALA A 102 -11.12 4.48 -3.40
C ALA A 102 -12.20 4.98 -4.39
N ALA A 103 -12.57 6.24 -4.32
CA ALA A 103 -13.53 6.86 -5.23
C ALA A 103 -12.81 7.53 -6.43
N GLU A 104 -11.81 8.35 -6.14
CA GLU A 104 -11.13 9.19 -7.12
C GLU A 104 -10.37 8.39 -8.20
N HIS A 105 -9.74 7.26 -7.85
CA HIS A 105 -9.00 6.45 -8.82
C HIS A 105 -9.89 5.77 -9.87
N THR A 106 -11.21 5.77 -9.70
CA THR A 106 -12.19 5.27 -10.68
C THR A 106 -12.58 6.33 -11.71
N LEU A 107 -12.27 7.58 -11.45
CA LEU A 107 -12.50 8.71 -12.35
C LEU A 107 -11.35 8.89 -13.34
N SER A 108 -11.55 9.73 -14.36
CA SER A 108 -10.45 10.14 -15.21
C SER A 108 -9.47 11.05 -14.44
N ILE A 109 -8.20 11.06 -14.87
CA ILE A 109 -7.20 11.94 -14.23
C ILE A 109 -7.59 13.41 -14.40
N GLU A 110 -8.22 13.77 -15.51
CA GLU A 110 -8.71 15.10 -15.79
C GLU A 110 -9.79 15.54 -14.81
N ASP A 111 -10.76 14.66 -14.51
CA ASP A 111 -11.82 14.91 -13.53
C ASP A 111 -11.24 15.05 -12.13
N ALA A 112 -10.34 14.15 -11.74
CA ALA A 112 -9.64 14.23 -10.45
C ALA A 112 -8.86 15.55 -10.29
N VAL A 113 -8.20 16.02 -11.35
CA VAL A 113 -7.50 17.31 -11.35
C VAL A 113 -8.48 18.48 -11.18
N GLU A 114 -9.67 18.40 -11.75
CA GLU A 114 -10.71 19.42 -11.59
C GLU A 114 -11.23 19.47 -10.14
N ASP A 115 -11.53 18.31 -9.57
CA ASP A 115 -12.00 18.21 -8.20
C ASP A 115 -10.97 18.72 -7.20
N ILE A 116 -9.70 18.38 -7.39
CA ILE A 116 -8.59 18.92 -6.58
C ILE A 116 -8.49 20.44 -6.72
N ALA A 117 -8.63 20.99 -7.95
CA ALA A 117 -8.56 22.41 -8.18
C ALA A 117 -9.66 23.15 -7.44
N ILE A 118 -10.89 22.64 -7.50
CA ILE A 118 -12.06 23.20 -6.78
C ILE A 118 -11.83 23.14 -5.27
N LEU A 119 -11.31 21.99 -4.76
CA LEU A 119 -10.99 21.84 -3.34
C LEU A 119 -9.93 22.85 -2.88
N CYS A 120 -8.85 22.97 -3.63
CA CYS A 120 -7.78 23.90 -3.31
C CYS A 120 -8.28 25.36 -3.30
N GLN A 121 -9.15 25.74 -4.24
CA GLN A 121 -9.76 27.06 -4.25
C GLN A 121 -10.64 27.31 -3.02
N LYS A 122 -11.45 26.33 -2.61
CA LYS A 122 -12.26 26.42 -1.37
C LYS A 122 -11.40 26.60 -0.13
N ASN A 123 -10.19 26.02 -0.13
CA ASN A 123 -9.23 26.12 0.97
C ASN A 123 -8.37 27.41 0.89
N GLY A 124 -8.72 28.36 0.01
CA GLY A 124 -8.04 29.64 -0.12
C GLY A 124 -6.87 29.67 -1.12
N GLY A 125 -6.68 28.59 -1.90
CA GLY A 125 -5.73 28.55 -2.98
C GLY A 125 -6.17 29.42 -4.15
N ARG A 126 -5.24 30.25 -4.67
CA ARG A 126 -5.46 31.03 -5.89
C ARG A 126 -4.50 30.49 -6.94
N LEU A 127 -5.06 29.79 -7.93
CA LEU A 127 -4.35 29.50 -9.16
C LEU A 127 -4.57 30.73 -10.05
N GLY A 128 -3.51 31.50 -10.29
CA GLY A 128 -3.57 32.55 -11.28
C GLY A 128 -3.87 31.94 -12.66
N CYS A 129 -4.99 32.28 -13.21
CA CYS A 129 -5.24 32.03 -14.62
C CYS A 129 -4.34 32.92 -15.48
#